data_b8cb70964790f231b66d9f1eda4ab9a7
#
_entry.id   b8cb70964790f231b66d9f1eda4ab9a7
#
_cell.length_a   1.000
_cell.length_b   1.000
_cell.length_c   1.000
_cell.angle_alpha   90.00
_cell.angle_beta   90.00
_cell.angle_gamma   90.00
#
_symmetry.space_group_name_H-M   'P 1'
#
loop_
_entity.id
_entity.type
_entity.pdbx_description
1 polymer ?
#
loop_
_entity_poly.entity_id
_entity_poly.type
_entity_poly.pdbx_seq_one_letter_code
_entity_poly.pdbx_strand_id
1 'polypeptide(L)'
;MKKAYVFPGQGAQFVGMGKDMYENSELAKELFEKANEVLGFRITDLMFEGTDEDLRQTKVTQPAIFLHSVILTKTNADKFTPDMVAGHSLGEFSALVAAGALDFEDGLRLVSKRAMAMQKACEIAPSTMAAIIGLADEKVEEICASIDGVVVPANYNCPGQLVISGTHEAIDAACAKLSEAGARRALKLPVGGAFHSPLMEPAASELAEGMTEIKGASDDVNNVVGELLGQIAKFTNN
;
A
#
# COMPACT_ATOMS: atom_id res chain seq x y z
N MET A 1 12.70 25.79 8.44
CA MET A 1 12.72 24.36 8.81
C MET A 1 12.20 23.59 7.60
N LYS A 2 12.85 22.50 7.18
CA LYS A 2 12.36 21.66 6.07
C LYS A 2 11.17 20.82 6.56
N LYS A 3 10.16 20.65 5.69
CA LYS A 3 8.93 19.93 5.95
C LYS A 3 8.87 18.68 5.08
N ALA A 4 8.70 17.52 5.71
CA ALA A 4 8.39 16.26 5.04
C ALA A 4 6.93 15.89 5.30
N TYR A 5 6.21 15.54 4.23
CA TYR A 5 4.86 15.01 4.33
C TYR A 5 4.89 13.54 3.95
N VAL A 6 4.30 12.71 4.79
CA VAL A 6 4.29 11.26 4.61
C VAL A 6 2.85 10.76 4.45
N PHE A 7 2.65 9.83 3.52
CA PHE A 7 1.33 9.30 3.18
C PHE A 7 1.21 7.84 3.65
N PRO A 8 0.12 7.51 4.36
CA PRO A 8 -0.08 6.18 4.90
C PRO A 8 -0.39 5.16 3.82
N GLY A 9 -0.12 3.89 4.13
CA GLY A 9 -0.56 2.74 3.37
C GLY A 9 -1.77 2.03 3.98
N GLN A 10 -2.02 0.82 3.50
CA GLN A 10 -3.09 -0.05 3.97
C GLN A 10 -3.00 -0.30 5.48
N GLY A 11 -4.14 -0.23 6.16
CA GLY A 11 -4.26 -0.24 7.63
C GLY A 11 -4.68 1.11 8.23
N ALA A 12 -4.64 2.20 7.43
CA ALA A 12 -5.05 3.53 7.87
C ALA A 12 -6.53 3.87 7.58
N GLN A 13 -7.28 2.97 6.93
CA GLN A 13 -8.69 3.15 6.63
C GLN A 13 -9.57 3.05 7.89
N PHE A 14 -10.65 3.80 7.90
CA PHE A 14 -11.68 3.73 8.94
C PHE A 14 -13.04 4.17 8.38
N VAL A 15 -14.12 3.66 8.93
CA VAL A 15 -15.48 4.02 8.53
C VAL A 15 -15.75 5.50 8.82
N GLY A 16 -16.31 6.22 7.86
CA GLY A 16 -16.55 7.66 7.94
C GLY A 16 -15.40 8.51 7.39
N MET A 17 -14.27 7.91 6.96
CA MET A 17 -13.13 8.65 6.44
C MET A 17 -13.51 9.52 5.23
N GLY A 18 -13.21 10.81 5.31
CA GLY A 18 -13.45 11.77 4.22
C GLY A 18 -14.87 12.35 4.17
N LYS A 19 -15.81 11.88 5.00
CA LYS A 19 -17.19 12.40 5.03
C LYS A 19 -17.22 13.87 5.42
N ASP A 20 -16.43 14.25 6.40
CA ASP A 20 -16.29 15.64 6.85
C ASP A 20 -15.76 16.56 5.75
N MET A 21 -14.78 16.09 4.95
CA MET A 21 -14.28 16.84 3.79
C MET A 21 -15.37 16.98 2.71
N TYR A 22 -16.10 15.91 2.42
CA TYR A 22 -17.18 15.90 1.45
C TYR A 22 -18.31 16.88 1.81
N GLU A 23 -18.68 16.95 3.09
CA GLU A 23 -19.75 17.83 3.59
C GLU A 23 -19.36 19.31 3.68
N ASN A 24 -18.06 19.61 3.89
CA ASN A 24 -17.61 20.97 4.19
C ASN A 24 -16.76 21.63 3.08
N SER A 25 -16.49 20.94 1.95
CA SER A 25 -15.68 21.48 0.85
C SER A 25 -16.27 21.07 -0.51
N GLU A 26 -16.68 22.07 -1.30
CA GLU A 26 -17.17 21.83 -2.67
C GLU A 26 -16.09 21.14 -3.52
N LEU A 27 -14.82 21.55 -3.40
CA LEU A 27 -13.71 20.88 -4.09
C LEU A 27 -13.59 19.41 -3.68
N ALA A 28 -13.69 19.10 -2.39
CA ALA A 28 -13.65 17.71 -1.95
C ALA A 28 -14.81 16.90 -2.52
N LYS A 29 -16.01 17.47 -2.49
CA LYS A 29 -17.21 16.84 -3.06
C LYS A 29 -17.05 16.55 -4.55
N GLU A 30 -16.58 17.53 -5.33
CA GLU A 30 -16.29 17.36 -6.75
C GLU A 30 -15.29 16.21 -7.00
N LEU A 31 -14.21 16.16 -6.22
CA LEU A 31 -13.18 15.13 -6.35
C LEU A 31 -13.68 13.73 -5.95
N PHE A 32 -14.51 13.62 -4.90
CA PHE A 32 -15.12 12.35 -4.52
C PHE A 32 -16.14 11.87 -5.56
N GLU A 33 -16.99 12.74 -6.10
CA GLU A 33 -17.90 12.35 -7.17
C GLU A 33 -17.14 11.98 -8.45
N LYS A 34 -16.07 12.69 -8.78
CA LYS A 34 -15.18 12.32 -9.88
C LYS A 34 -14.55 10.94 -9.66
N ALA A 35 -14.18 10.62 -8.43
CA ALA A 35 -13.65 9.30 -8.08
C ALA A 35 -14.70 8.20 -8.28
N ASN A 36 -15.96 8.43 -7.89
CA ASN A 36 -17.06 7.49 -8.16
C ASN A 36 -17.22 7.21 -9.66
N GLU A 37 -17.12 8.25 -10.50
CA GLU A 37 -17.17 8.11 -11.97
C GLU A 37 -15.98 7.28 -12.50
N VAL A 38 -14.76 7.61 -12.09
CA VAL A 38 -13.53 6.95 -12.55
C VAL A 38 -13.51 5.47 -12.16
N LEU A 39 -13.99 5.14 -10.96
CA LEU A 39 -14.01 3.77 -10.45
C LEU A 39 -15.21 2.96 -10.99
N GLY A 40 -16.25 3.61 -11.47
CA GLY A 40 -17.48 2.97 -11.95
C GLY A 40 -18.38 2.43 -10.83
N PHE A 41 -18.10 2.78 -9.58
CA PHE A 41 -18.95 2.48 -8.43
C PHE A 41 -18.82 3.57 -7.35
N ARG A 42 -19.79 3.64 -6.45
CA ARG A 42 -19.79 4.65 -5.38
C ARG A 42 -18.91 4.23 -4.21
N ILE A 43 -17.63 4.52 -4.32
CA ILE A 43 -16.69 4.27 -3.23
C ILE A 43 -17.00 5.13 -2.00
N THR A 44 -17.61 6.30 -2.20
CA THR A 44 -18.07 7.19 -1.14
C THR A 44 -19.03 6.51 -0.18
N ASP A 45 -19.93 5.67 -0.69
CA ASP A 45 -20.91 4.98 0.15
C ASP A 45 -20.21 4.00 1.10
N LEU A 46 -19.17 3.30 0.59
CA LEU A 46 -18.34 2.40 1.41
C LEU A 46 -17.45 3.15 2.40
N MET A 47 -16.86 4.29 1.98
CA MET A 47 -16.01 5.10 2.85
C MET A 47 -16.78 5.74 3.99
N PHE A 48 -17.98 6.27 3.71
CA PHE A 48 -18.73 7.09 4.67
C PHE A 48 -19.62 6.26 5.58
N GLU A 49 -20.24 5.21 5.07
CA GLU A 49 -21.30 4.45 5.76
C GLU A 49 -21.16 2.92 5.63
N GLY A 50 -20.09 2.43 4.98
CA GLY A 50 -19.78 1.02 4.88
C GLY A 50 -19.35 0.42 6.21
N THR A 51 -19.03 -0.86 6.20
CA THR A 51 -18.52 -1.59 7.36
C THR A 51 -16.98 -1.65 7.34
N ASP A 52 -16.38 -1.97 8.49
CA ASP A 52 -14.94 -2.27 8.57
C ASP A 52 -14.54 -3.40 7.62
N GLU A 53 -15.42 -4.37 7.38
CA GLU A 53 -15.19 -5.50 6.48
C GLU A 53 -15.16 -5.05 5.01
N ASP A 54 -16.07 -4.17 4.62
CA ASP A 54 -16.06 -3.56 3.28
C ASP A 54 -14.76 -2.82 3.02
N LEU A 55 -14.32 -2.03 3.99
CA LEU A 55 -13.07 -1.27 3.90
C LEU A 55 -11.80 -2.13 3.97
N ARG A 56 -11.86 -3.37 4.43
CA ARG A 56 -10.71 -4.31 4.45
C ARG A 56 -10.47 -4.98 3.11
N GLN A 57 -11.43 -4.97 2.20
CA GLN A 57 -11.23 -5.52 0.86
C GLN A 57 -10.18 -4.70 0.12
N THR A 58 -9.07 -5.30 -0.30
CA THR A 58 -7.93 -4.60 -0.93
C THR A 58 -8.36 -3.67 -2.05
N LYS A 59 -9.33 -4.10 -2.87
CA LYS A 59 -9.92 -3.31 -3.97
C LYS A 59 -10.63 -2.03 -3.52
N VAL A 60 -11.05 -1.95 -2.25
CA VAL A 60 -11.70 -0.78 -1.63
C VAL A 60 -10.70 0.00 -0.79
N THR A 61 -9.93 -0.70 0.04
CA THR A 61 -8.96 -0.11 0.97
C THR A 61 -8.00 0.86 0.29
N GLN A 62 -7.38 0.42 -0.80
CA GLN A 62 -6.34 1.21 -1.46
C GLN A 62 -6.90 2.49 -2.08
N PRO A 63 -7.96 2.45 -2.92
CA PRO A 63 -8.57 3.68 -3.42
C PRO A 63 -9.09 4.60 -2.31
N ALA A 64 -9.68 4.07 -1.24
CA ALA A 64 -10.20 4.88 -0.15
C ALA A 64 -9.11 5.68 0.57
N ILE A 65 -7.96 5.06 0.90
CA ILE A 65 -6.83 5.73 1.54
C ILE A 65 -6.19 6.75 0.58
N PHE A 66 -6.05 6.40 -0.70
CA PHE A 66 -5.56 7.31 -1.73
C PHE A 66 -6.43 8.56 -1.83
N LEU A 67 -7.74 8.39 -1.97
CA LEU A 67 -8.71 9.49 -2.07
C LEU A 67 -8.66 10.39 -0.84
N HIS A 68 -8.72 9.81 0.36
CA HIS A 68 -8.62 10.57 1.59
C HIS A 68 -7.35 11.41 1.63
N SER A 69 -6.20 10.80 1.34
CA SER A 69 -4.89 11.44 1.39
C SER A 69 -4.76 12.58 0.38
N VAL A 70 -5.11 12.32 -0.88
CA VAL A 70 -4.95 13.30 -1.96
C VAL A 70 -5.96 14.44 -1.85
N ILE A 71 -7.22 14.14 -1.53
CA ILE A 71 -8.24 15.18 -1.36
C ILE A 71 -7.91 16.08 -0.18
N LEU A 72 -7.39 15.51 0.92
CA LEU A 72 -6.92 16.28 2.07
C LEU A 72 -5.83 17.27 1.69
N THR A 73 -4.86 16.88 0.85
CA THR A 73 -3.81 17.80 0.39
C THR A 73 -4.36 18.88 -0.54
N LYS A 74 -5.25 18.53 -1.46
CA LYS A 74 -5.84 19.47 -2.41
C LYS A 74 -6.75 20.50 -1.74
N THR A 75 -7.52 20.09 -0.73
CA THR A 75 -8.39 21.00 0.04
C THR A 75 -7.63 21.87 1.04
N ASN A 76 -6.38 21.56 1.34
CA ASN A 76 -5.49 22.34 2.21
C ASN A 76 -4.23 22.83 1.47
N ALA A 77 -4.35 23.15 0.19
CA ALA A 77 -3.22 23.50 -0.66
C ALA A 77 -2.43 24.71 -0.13
N ASP A 78 -3.09 25.65 0.56
CA ASP A 78 -2.48 26.81 1.20
C ASP A 78 -1.52 26.42 2.35
N LYS A 79 -1.77 25.30 3.01
CA LYS A 79 -0.98 24.76 4.13
C LYS A 79 -0.02 23.65 3.71
N PHE A 80 -0.29 23.01 2.58
CA PHE A 80 0.53 21.93 2.06
C PHE A 80 1.72 22.49 1.29
N THR A 81 2.83 22.69 1.98
CA THR A 81 4.08 23.26 1.45
C THR A 81 5.25 22.32 1.70
N PRO A 82 5.34 21.19 0.98
CA PRO A 82 6.39 20.19 1.21
C PRO A 82 7.73 20.63 0.62
N ASP A 83 8.82 20.37 1.36
CA ASP A 83 10.16 20.28 0.80
C ASP A 83 10.41 18.87 0.24
N MET A 84 9.73 17.85 0.79
CA MET A 84 9.77 16.46 0.34
C MET A 84 8.49 15.74 0.70
N VAL A 85 8.18 14.70 -0.07
CA VAL A 85 7.06 13.79 0.19
C VAL A 85 7.58 12.35 0.18
N ALA A 86 6.91 11.47 0.93
CA ALA A 86 7.16 10.04 0.90
C ALA A 86 5.84 9.28 1.18
N GLY A 87 5.76 8.04 0.75
CA GLY A 87 4.59 7.20 0.98
C GLY A 87 4.98 5.79 1.43
N HIS A 88 4.13 5.17 2.23
CA HIS A 88 4.28 3.77 2.62
C HIS A 88 3.43 2.90 1.68
N SER A 89 4.07 2.07 0.83
CA SER A 89 3.40 1.19 -0.12
C SER A 89 2.40 1.96 -1.02
N LEU A 90 1.10 1.79 -0.84
CA LEU A 90 0.06 2.57 -1.51
C LEU A 90 0.28 4.10 -1.40
N GLY A 91 0.75 4.57 -0.25
CA GLY A 91 1.00 5.98 0.02
C GLY A 91 1.95 6.64 -0.98
N GLU A 92 2.76 5.88 -1.69
CA GLU A 92 3.66 6.41 -2.73
C GLU A 92 2.88 7.00 -3.90
N PHE A 93 1.77 6.39 -4.32
CA PHE A 93 0.87 6.98 -5.32
C PHE A 93 0.26 8.28 -4.84
N SER A 94 -0.12 8.34 -3.56
CA SER A 94 -0.61 9.59 -2.95
C SER A 94 0.48 10.66 -2.94
N ALA A 95 1.73 10.30 -2.62
CA ALA A 95 2.87 11.19 -2.63
C ALA A 95 3.17 11.72 -4.05
N LEU A 96 3.13 10.87 -5.09
CA LEU A 96 3.32 11.28 -6.48
C LEU A 96 2.26 12.29 -6.94
N VAL A 97 0.99 12.05 -6.61
CA VAL A 97 -0.09 13.00 -6.95
C VAL A 97 0.05 14.30 -6.14
N ALA A 98 0.40 14.22 -4.87
CA ALA A 98 0.61 15.38 -4.03
C ALA A 98 1.82 16.24 -4.46
N ALA A 99 2.84 15.61 -5.05
CA ALA A 99 4.00 16.28 -5.64
C ALA A 99 3.74 16.84 -7.05
N GLY A 100 2.58 16.56 -7.65
CA GLY A 100 2.25 16.97 -9.03
C GLY A 100 2.96 16.15 -10.12
N ALA A 101 3.57 15.02 -9.75
CA ALA A 101 4.23 14.09 -10.68
C ALA A 101 3.24 13.15 -11.39
N LEU A 102 2.04 12.98 -10.84
CA LEU A 102 0.97 12.15 -11.36
C LEU A 102 -0.37 12.87 -11.23
N ASP A 103 -1.21 12.81 -12.26
CA ASP A 103 -2.55 13.37 -12.21
C ASP A 103 -3.48 12.57 -11.29
N PHE A 104 -4.48 13.24 -10.71
CA PHE A 104 -5.42 12.64 -9.76
C PHE A 104 -6.17 11.44 -10.33
N GLU A 105 -6.73 11.59 -11.54
CA GLU A 105 -7.52 10.52 -12.17
C GLU A 105 -6.62 9.33 -12.55
N ASP A 106 -5.44 9.60 -13.09
CA ASP A 106 -4.50 8.57 -13.48
C ASP A 106 -3.94 7.84 -12.25
N GLY A 107 -3.63 8.58 -11.19
CA GLY A 107 -3.27 8.00 -9.90
C GLY A 107 -4.36 7.08 -9.35
N LEU A 108 -5.61 7.50 -9.42
CA LEU A 108 -6.75 6.69 -8.96
C LEU A 108 -6.94 5.43 -9.81
N ARG A 109 -6.82 5.54 -11.15
CA ARG A 109 -6.89 4.37 -12.06
C ARG A 109 -5.79 3.36 -11.75
N LEU A 110 -4.55 3.83 -11.55
CA LEU A 110 -3.42 2.96 -11.19
C LEU A 110 -3.64 2.28 -9.84
N VAL A 111 -4.06 3.02 -8.83
CA VAL A 111 -4.35 2.49 -7.50
C VAL A 111 -5.45 1.45 -7.56
N SER A 112 -6.51 1.68 -8.34
CA SER A 112 -7.58 0.72 -8.56
C SER A 112 -7.08 -0.54 -9.28
N LYS A 113 -6.31 -0.40 -10.36
CA LYS A 113 -5.66 -1.53 -11.07
C LYS A 113 -4.78 -2.33 -10.10
N ARG A 114 -3.91 -1.64 -9.34
CA ARG A 114 -3.06 -2.26 -8.32
C ARG A 114 -3.86 -3.06 -7.30
N ALA A 115 -4.92 -2.47 -6.79
CA ALA A 115 -5.76 -3.08 -5.77
C ALA A 115 -6.44 -4.36 -6.27
N MET A 116 -6.96 -4.34 -7.49
CA MET A 116 -7.58 -5.50 -8.14
C MET A 116 -6.55 -6.59 -8.46
N ALA A 117 -5.40 -6.23 -9.00
CA ALA A 117 -4.33 -7.17 -9.32
C ALA A 117 -3.79 -7.86 -8.04
N MET A 118 -3.58 -7.10 -6.97
CA MET A 118 -3.17 -7.66 -5.68
C MET A 118 -4.24 -8.55 -5.06
N GLN A 119 -5.53 -8.18 -5.15
CA GLN A 119 -6.63 -9.01 -4.70
C GLN A 119 -6.65 -10.37 -5.43
N LYS A 120 -6.52 -10.34 -6.75
CA LYS A 120 -6.43 -11.55 -7.59
C LYS A 120 -5.23 -12.42 -7.25
N ALA A 121 -4.06 -11.81 -7.00
CA ALA A 121 -2.87 -12.55 -6.56
C ALA A 121 -3.08 -13.25 -5.22
N CYS A 122 -3.79 -12.61 -4.28
CA CYS A 122 -4.15 -13.23 -3.00
C CYS A 122 -5.08 -14.44 -3.15
N GLU A 123 -5.98 -14.41 -4.12
CA GLU A 123 -6.91 -15.52 -4.41
C GLU A 123 -6.19 -16.70 -5.04
N ILE A 124 -5.16 -16.45 -5.86
CA ILE A 124 -4.35 -17.50 -6.52
C ILE A 124 -3.41 -18.17 -5.52
N ALA A 125 -2.78 -17.39 -4.63
CA ALA A 125 -1.81 -17.86 -3.65
C ALA A 125 -2.21 -17.44 -2.23
N PRO A 126 -3.02 -18.24 -1.50
CA PRO A 126 -3.38 -17.98 -0.12
C PRO A 126 -2.14 -17.79 0.76
N SER A 127 -2.03 -16.62 1.36
CA SER A 127 -0.82 -16.18 2.03
C SER A 127 -1.12 -15.09 3.07
N THR A 128 -0.11 -14.70 3.85
CA THR A 128 -0.31 -13.74 4.93
C THR A 128 0.98 -12.98 5.26
N MET A 129 0.91 -12.11 6.26
CA MET A 129 2.03 -11.35 6.80
C MET A 129 2.08 -11.46 8.32
N ALA A 130 3.26 -11.18 8.90
CA ALA A 130 3.41 -11.08 10.34
C ALA A 130 4.35 -9.91 10.72
N ALA A 131 3.99 -9.18 11.78
CA ALA A 131 4.83 -8.14 12.35
C ALA A 131 5.77 -8.72 13.40
N ILE A 132 7.07 -8.50 13.21
CA ILE A 132 8.13 -8.93 14.11
C ILE A 132 8.64 -7.71 14.87
N ILE A 133 8.60 -7.78 16.19
CA ILE A 133 8.93 -6.64 17.06
C ILE A 133 10.04 -7.02 18.05
N GLY A 134 11.04 -6.17 18.16
CA GLY A 134 12.10 -6.26 19.17
C GLY A 134 13.23 -7.23 18.83
N LEU A 135 13.44 -7.51 17.54
CA LEU A 135 14.56 -8.27 17.02
C LEU A 135 15.33 -7.42 15.99
N ALA A 136 16.61 -7.63 15.85
CA ALA A 136 17.42 -6.96 14.83
C ALA A 136 17.05 -7.45 13.43
N ASP A 137 17.08 -6.54 12.44
CA ASP A 137 16.62 -6.82 11.08
C ASP A 137 17.44 -7.98 10.45
N GLU A 138 18.76 -8.00 10.65
CA GLU A 138 19.66 -9.04 10.14
C GLU A 138 19.29 -10.44 10.69
N LYS A 139 18.80 -10.48 11.93
CA LYS A 139 18.37 -11.75 12.54
C LYS A 139 17.05 -12.23 11.97
N VAL A 140 16.15 -11.31 11.63
CA VAL A 140 14.87 -11.64 10.94
C VAL A 140 15.17 -12.16 9.53
N GLU A 141 16.06 -11.49 8.80
CA GLU A 141 16.50 -11.90 7.46
C GLU A 141 17.12 -13.31 7.45
N GLU A 142 18.06 -13.58 8.37
CA GLU A 142 18.70 -14.89 8.54
C GLU A 142 17.67 -16.00 8.78
N ILE A 143 16.70 -15.75 9.66
CA ILE A 143 15.67 -16.73 10.00
C ILE A 143 14.75 -16.95 8.82
N CYS A 144 14.27 -15.91 8.14
CA CYS A 144 13.45 -16.04 6.94
C CYS A 144 14.17 -16.88 5.87
N ALA A 145 15.44 -16.62 5.61
CA ALA A 145 16.26 -17.37 4.66
C ALA A 145 16.45 -18.86 5.05
N SER A 146 16.28 -19.21 6.33
CA SER A 146 16.42 -20.58 6.85
C SER A 146 15.11 -21.41 6.80
N ILE A 147 14.00 -20.80 6.39
CA ILE A 147 12.71 -21.44 6.32
C ILE A 147 12.53 -22.08 4.93
N ASP A 148 12.03 -23.29 4.91
CA ASP A 148 11.57 -23.91 3.67
C ASP A 148 10.23 -23.31 3.22
N GLY A 149 10.15 -22.89 1.97
CA GLY A 149 8.99 -22.18 1.42
C GLY A 149 9.19 -20.67 1.27
N VAL A 150 8.13 -19.96 0.89
CA VAL A 150 8.19 -18.53 0.63
C VAL A 150 7.89 -17.75 1.90
N VAL A 151 8.92 -17.15 2.47
CA VAL A 151 8.81 -16.09 3.48
C VAL A 151 9.97 -15.12 3.33
N VAL A 152 9.65 -13.83 3.25
CA VAL A 152 10.63 -12.76 3.03
C VAL A 152 10.39 -11.59 3.98
N PRO A 153 11.42 -10.84 4.36
CA PRO A 153 11.27 -9.50 4.92
C PRO A 153 10.57 -8.59 3.90
N ALA A 154 9.51 -7.91 4.29
CA ALA A 154 8.66 -7.13 3.38
C ALA A 154 8.67 -5.62 3.69
N ASN A 155 8.46 -5.23 4.96
CA ASN A 155 8.43 -3.82 5.34
C ASN A 155 9.38 -3.57 6.52
N TYR A 156 10.40 -2.77 6.28
CA TYR A 156 11.33 -2.25 7.29
C TYR A 156 10.76 -0.94 7.84
N ASN A 157 9.85 -1.04 8.82
CA ASN A 157 9.07 0.12 9.27
C ASN A 157 9.88 1.07 10.15
N CYS A 158 10.65 0.52 11.09
CA CYS A 158 11.60 1.26 11.91
C CYS A 158 12.55 0.26 12.61
N PRO A 159 13.66 0.71 13.21
CA PRO A 159 14.56 -0.18 13.96
C PRO A 159 13.80 -1.06 14.95
N GLY A 160 13.94 -2.37 14.80
CA GLY A 160 13.27 -3.37 15.64
C GLY A 160 11.77 -3.59 15.33
N GLN A 161 11.26 -3.09 14.22
CA GLN A 161 9.92 -3.43 13.71
C GLN A 161 9.97 -3.73 12.22
N LEU A 162 9.91 -5.00 11.87
CA LEU A 162 9.92 -5.51 10.52
C LEU A 162 8.67 -6.37 10.28
N VAL A 163 8.10 -6.29 9.08
CA VAL A 163 7.00 -7.17 8.65
C VAL A 163 7.55 -8.20 7.69
N ILE A 164 7.24 -9.47 7.94
CA ILE A 164 7.55 -10.59 7.05
C ILE A 164 6.30 -11.01 6.27
N SER A 165 6.49 -11.54 5.07
CA SER A 165 5.43 -11.85 4.11
C SER A 165 5.70 -13.20 3.46
N GLY A 166 4.66 -14.06 3.34
CA GLY A 166 4.85 -15.40 2.80
C GLY A 166 3.61 -16.30 2.86
N THR A 167 3.80 -17.58 2.53
CA THR A 167 2.74 -18.58 2.68
C THR A 167 2.37 -18.77 4.16
N HIS A 168 1.18 -19.26 4.43
CA HIS A 168 0.71 -19.46 5.79
C HIS A 168 1.66 -20.36 6.60
N GLU A 169 2.11 -21.46 6.00
CA GLU A 169 3.01 -22.43 6.62
C GLU A 169 4.39 -21.83 6.91
N ALA A 170 4.96 -21.10 5.94
CA ALA A 170 6.26 -20.48 6.10
C ALA A 170 6.24 -19.34 7.13
N ILE A 171 5.16 -18.56 7.18
CA ILE A 171 4.94 -17.52 8.21
C ILE A 171 4.82 -18.15 9.59
N ASP A 172 4.10 -19.27 9.74
CA ASP A 172 3.96 -19.97 11.03
C ASP A 172 5.31 -20.49 11.52
N ALA A 173 6.08 -21.13 10.63
CA ALA A 173 7.42 -21.63 10.95
C ALA A 173 8.39 -20.48 11.29
N ALA A 174 8.35 -19.39 10.52
CA ALA A 174 9.18 -18.19 10.79
C ALA A 174 8.81 -17.55 12.14
N CYS A 175 7.52 -17.35 12.43
CA CYS A 175 7.07 -16.77 13.70
C CYS A 175 7.52 -17.60 14.91
N ALA A 176 7.48 -18.92 14.81
CA ALA A 176 7.97 -19.81 15.88
C ALA A 176 9.47 -19.59 16.11
N LYS A 177 10.31 -19.70 15.06
CA LYS A 177 11.78 -19.51 15.18
C LYS A 177 12.15 -18.11 15.62
N LEU A 178 11.44 -17.08 15.13
CA LEU A 178 11.70 -15.68 15.53
C LEU A 178 11.37 -15.44 17.01
N SER A 179 10.31 -16.08 17.51
CA SER A 179 9.97 -16.05 18.94
C SER A 179 11.03 -16.74 19.79
N GLU A 180 11.52 -17.91 19.37
CA GLU A 180 12.64 -18.62 20.04
C GLU A 180 13.95 -17.82 20.02
N ALA A 181 14.17 -17.06 18.94
CA ALA A 181 15.33 -16.17 18.80
C ALA A 181 15.24 -14.88 19.63
N GLY A 182 14.13 -14.66 20.35
CA GLY A 182 13.96 -13.55 21.27
C GLY A 182 13.16 -12.37 20.74
N ALA A 183 12.39 -12.53 19.64
CA ALA A 183 11.45 -11.51 19.24
C ALA A 183 10.44 -11.23 20.36
N ARG A 184 10.27 -9.96 20.72
CA ARG A 184 9.30 -9.56 21.74
C ARG A 184 7.86 -9.88 21.34
N ARG A 185 7.57 -9.81 20.03
CA ARG A 185 6.30 -10.23 19.41
C ARG A 185 6.53 -10.71 17.99
N ALA A 186 5.82 -11.74 17.61
CA ALA A 186 5.64 -12.22 16.24
C ALA A 186 4.13 -12.38 16.02
N LEU A 187 3.49 -11.38 15.40
CA LEU A 187 2.03 -11.26 15.30
C LEU A 187 1.58 -11.36 13.85
N LYS A 188 0.77 -12.38 13.54
CA LYS A 188 0.08 -12.42 12.24
C LYS A 188 -0.81 -11.20 12.06
N LEU A 189 -0.77 -10.62 10.88
CA LEU A 189 -1.58 -9.47 10.51
C LEU A 189 -2.91 -9.95 9.89
N PRO A 190 -4.02 -9.23 10.12
CA PRO A 190 -5.31 -9.55 9.52
C PRO A 190 -5.37 -9.07 8.05
N VAL A 191 -4.49 -9.62 7.22
CA VAL A 191 -4.38 -9.31 5.79
C VAL A 191 -4.56 -10.57 4.96
N GLY A 192 -5.14 -10.42 3.77
CA GLY A 192 -5.50 -11.53 2.89
C GLY A 192 -4.40 -12.00 1.95
N GLY A 193 -3.15 -11.51 2.10
CA GLY A 193 -2.08 -11.90 1.18
C GLY A 193 -0.69 -11.50 1.63
N ALA A 194 0.31 -12.10 0.99
CA ALA A 194 1.73 -11.85 1.21
C ALA A 194 2.20 -10.65 0.37
N PHE A 195 1.77 -9.45 0.78
CA PHE A 195 2.17 -8.22 0.08
C PHE A 195 3.69 -8.01 0.15
N HIS A 196 4.26 -7.40 -0.90
CA HIS A 196 5.70 -7.16 -1.04
C HIS A 196 6.55 -8.45 -0.97
N SER A 197 6.03 -9.53 -1.54
CA SER A 197 6.74 -10.82 -1.67
C SER A 197 6.70 -11.32 -3.12
N PRO A 198 7.48 -12.36 -3.47
CA PRO A 198 7.40 -12.99 -4.79
C PRO A 198 6.01 -13.46 -5.21
N LEU A 199 5.12 -13.72 -4.24
CA LEU A 199 3.73 -14.12 -4.50
C LEU A 199 2.88 -12.99 -5.12
N MET A 200 3.38 -11.74 -5.13
CA MET A 200 2.76 -10.59 -5.79
C MET A 200 3.28 -10.31 -7.20
N GLU A 201 4.17 -11.15 -7.75
CA GLU A 201 4.71 -10.98 -9.11
C GLU A 201 3.62 -10.83 -10.19
N PRO A 202 2.52 -11.60 -10.18
CA PRO A 202 1.44 -11.40 -11.15
C PRO A 202 0.81 -10.01 -11.05
N ALA A 203 0.69 -9.46 -9.86
CA ALA A 203 0.15 -8.11 -9.64
C ALA A 203 1.13 -7.03 -10.11
N ALA A 204 2.43 -7.23 -9.93
CA ALA A 204 3.47 -6.32 -10.41
C ALA A 204 3.47 -6.22 -11.94
N SER A 205 3.40 -7.36 -12.63
CA SER A 205 3.34 -7.43 -14.09
C SER A 205 2.09 -6.72 -14.64
N GLU A 206 0.91 -6.99 -14.07
CA GLU A 206 -0.35 -6.36 -14.50
C GLU A 206 -0.34 -4.83 -14.25
N LEU A 207 0.29 -4.37 -13.19
CA LEU A 207 0.46 -2.93 -12.91
C LEU A 207 1.41 -2.27 -13.90
N ALA A 208 2.53 -2.92 -14.24
CA ALA A 208 3.49 -2.41 -15.21
C ALA A 208 2.84 -2.17 -16.58
N GLU A 209 1.99 -3.10 -17.05
CA GLU A 209 1.20 -2.91 -18.26
C GLU A 209 0.28 -1.69 -18.16
N GLY A 210 -0.39 -1.52 -17.00
CA GLY A 210 -1.28 -0.37 -16.78
C GLY A 210 -0.58 0.99 -16.82
N MET A 211 0.68 1.03 -16.43
CA MET A 211 1.47 2.27 -16.45
C MET A 211 1.80 2.75 -17.85
N THR A 212 2.00 1.84 -18.80
CA THR A 212 2.27 2.20 -20.22
C THR A 212 1.07 2.90 -20.89
N GLU A 213 -0.12 2.75 -20.32
CA GLU A 213 -1.36 3.36 -20.81
C GLU A 213 -1.53 4.83 -20.35
N ILE A 214 -0.75 5.28 -19.37
CA ILE A 214 -0.85 6.64 -18.83
C ILE A 214 -0.14 7.62 -19.74
N LYS A 215 -0.93 8.50 -20.36
CA LYS A 215 -0.41 9.57 -21.20
C LYS A 215 0.12 10.71 -20.32
N GLY A 216 1.43 10.92 -20.32
CA GLY A 216 2.06 12.08 -19.66
C GLY A 216 2.72 11.80 -18.32
N ALA A 217 2.87 10.54 -17.92
CA ALA A 217 3.82 10.21 -16.87
C ALA A 217 5.22 10.66 -17.33
N SER A 218 5.85 11.56 -16.58
CA SER A 218 7.24 11.95 -16.86
C SER A 218 8.15 10.72 -16.75
N ASP A 219 9.28 10.74 -17.44
CA ASP A 219 10.30 9.65 -17.31
C ASP A 219 10.68 9.41 -15.84
N ASP A 220 10.56 10.44 -14.99
CA ASP A 220 10.78 10.35 -13.54
C ASP A 220 9.73 9.48 -12.84
N VAL A 221 8.45 9.54 -13.24
CA VAL A 221 7.38 8.67 -12.69
C VAL A 221 7.61 7.23 -13.12
N ASN A 222 7.97 7.00 -14.39
CA ASN A 222 8.31 5.68 -14.89
C ASN A 222 9.53 5.09 -14.16
N ASN A 223 10.52 5.92 -13.78
CA ASN A 223 11.67 5.51 -13.00
C ASN A 223 11.30 5.19 -11.55
N VAL A 224 10.51 6.04 -10.87
CA VAL A 224 10.11 5.81 -9.47
C VAL A 224 9.22 4.60 -9.32
N VAL A 225 8.28 4.40 -10.23
CA VAL A 225 7.43 3.20 -10.20
C VAL A 225 8.19 1.98 -10.72
N GLY A 226 9.13 2.16 -11.67
CA GLY A 226 10.09 1.13 -12.07
C GLY A 226 10.99 0.69 -10.90
N GLU A 227 11.42 1.61 -10.04
CA GLU A 227 12.14 1.29 -8.80
C GLU A 227 11.25 0.56 -7.79
N LEU A 228 9.98 0.96 -7.69
CA LEU A 228 8.98 0.30 -6.83
C LEU A 228 8.74 -1.16 -7.26
N LEU A 229 8.58 -1.39 -8.57
CA LEU A 229 8.47 -2.70 -9.18
C LEU A 229 9.81 -3.46 -9.10
N GLY A 230 10.94 -2.75 -9.26
CA GLY A 230 12.29 -3.29 -9.14
C GLY A 230 12.67 -3.72 -7.72
N GLN A 231 12.10 -3.11 -6.69
CA GLN A 231 12.23 -3.59 -5.31
C GLN A 231 11.50 -4.92 -5.13
N ILE A 232 10.33 -5.09 -5.73
CA ILE A 232 9.62 -6.38 -5.76
C ILE A 232 10.46 -7.43 -6.50
N ALA A 233 11.05 -7.08 -7.66
CA ALA A 233 11.86 -7.99 -8.46
C ALA A 233 13.22 -8.35 -7.84
N LYS A 234 13.82 -7.49 -7.01
CA LYS A 234 15.09 -7.80 -6.31
C LYS A 234 14.95 -8.93 -5.29
N PHE A 235 13.74 -9.16 -4.77
CA PHE A 235 13.45 -10.28 -3.87
C PHE A 235 13.17 -11.60 -4.62
N THR A 236 13.02 -11.58 -5.95
CA THR A 236 12.78 -12.78 -6.78
C THR A 236 14.04 -13.42 -7.34
N ASN A 237 15.21 -12.75 -7.28
CA ASN A 237 16.46 -13.17 -7.93
C ASN A 237 17.62 -13.51 -6.97
N ASN A 238 17.34 -13.78 -5.69
CA ASN A 238 18.33 -14.32 -4.75
C ASN A 238 17.89 -15.68 -4.21
#